data_36142b5e71363532fa949c828d3b12c4
#
_entry.id   36142b5e71363532fa949c828d3b12c4
#
_cell.length_a   1.000
_cell.length_b   1.000
_cell.length_c   1.000
_cell.angle_alpha   90.00
_cell.angle_beta   90.00
_cell.angle_gamma   90.00
#
_symmetry.space_group_name_H-M   'P 1'
#
loop_
_entity.id
_entity.type
_entity.pdbx_description
1 polymer ?
#
loop_
_entity_poly.entity_id
_entity_poly.type
_entity_poly.pdbx_seq_one_letter_code
_entity_poly.pdbx_strand_id
1 'polypeptide(L)'
;MAKPALIAAALALALTGCGGPATRSTRHLTPIPPQTLALMAEKGMSSSDPILMRAYKKESELEVWKRRADGKYAHFKTYPICRWSGQLGPKIRQGDRQAPEGFYTVAPAQMNPDSANYLSFDTGYPNAYDRAHGRTGAYLMVHGSCSSAGCYAMTDKAIAEIYAMAREAFAGGQPAFQFQAYPFRMRAENLAKHRGDPNIAFWRNLKEGSDIFEVTREEPSVSVMNQRYDFGAEQPAVAEKRAADEQKVAELVAKGVPAVRMVYEDAAQHASFR
;
A
#
# COMPACT_ATOMS: atom_id res chain seq x y z
N MET A 1 -78.49 43.65 -2.99
CA MET A 1 -77.60 43.12 -1.95
C MET A 1 -76.49 42.39 -2.64
N ALA A 2 -75.32 43.04 -2.86
CA ALA A 2 -74.16 42.48 -3.53
C ALA A 2 -73.11 42.05 -2.51
N LYS A 3 -72.67 40.81 -2.56
CA LYS A 3 -71.58 40.28 -1.75
C LYS A 3 -70.22 40.56 -2.40
N PRO A 4 -69.22 41.07 -1.70
CA PRO A 4 -67.87 41.21 -2.26
C PRO A 4 -67.14 39.87 -2.24
N ALA A 5 -66.44 39.53 -3.37
CA ALA A 5 -65.52 38.41 -3.54
C ALA A 5 -64.13 38.82 -3.03
N LEU A 6 -63.62 38.06 -2.06
CA LEU A 6 -62.26 38.18 -1.57
C LEU A 6 -61.35 37.44 -2.54
N ILE A 7 -60.41 38.16 -3.21
CA ILE A 7 -59.34 37.58 -4.00
C ILE A 7 -58.11 37.34 -3.07
N ALA A 8 -57.80 36.07 -2.80
CA ALA A 8 -56.62 35.67 -2.09
C ALA A 8 -55.43 35.62 -3.09
N ALA A 9 -54.50 36.55 -2.97
CA ALA A 9 -53.24 36.52 -3.74
C ALA A 9 -52.24 35.53 -3.05
N ALA A 10 -52.01 34.42 -3.69
CA ALA A 10 -50.97 33.47 -3.27
C ALA A 10 -49.59 33.97 -3.72
N LEU A 11 -48.76 34.36 -2.75
CA LEU A 11 -47.36 34.76 -2.97
C LEU A 11 -46.50 33.49 -3.07
N ALA A 12 -46.13 33.09 -4.29
CA ALA A 12 -45.20 31.99 -4.52
C ALA A 12 -43.76 32.48 -4.28
N LEU A 13 -43.18 32.14 -3.13
CA LEU A 13 -41.75 32.31 -2.91
C LEU A 13 -40.98 31.26 -3.77
N ALA A 14 -40.37 31.70 -4.87
CA ALA A 14 -39.41 30.93 -5.63
C ALA A 14 -38.08 30.88 -4.83
N LEU A 15 -37.82 29.79 -4.13
CA LEU A 15 -36.51 29.46 -3.58
C LEU A 15 -35.60 29.07 -4.75
N THR A 16 -34.91 30.04 -5.36
CA THR A 16 -33.78 29.79 -6.25
C THR A 16 -32.61 29.34 -5.38
N GLY A 17 -32.51 28.03 -5.16
CA GLY A 17 -31.31 27.42 -4.59
C GLY A 17 -30.12 27.62 -5.57
N CYS A 18 -29.23 28.54 -5.25
CA CYS A 18 -27.94 28.64 -5.91
C CYS A 18 -27.07 27.44 -5.53
N GLY A 19 -27.37 26.27 -6.08
CA GLY A 19 -26.45 25.15 -6.17
C GLY A 19 -25.47 25.43 -7.29
N GLY A 20 -24.39 26.19 -7.01
CA GLY A 20 -23.27 26.26 -7.94
C GLY A 20 -22.72 24.85 -8.21
N PRO A 21 -22.20 24.55 -9.40
CA PRO A 21 -21.60 23.24 -9.66
C PRO A 21 -20.52 23.00 -8.61
N ALA A 22 -20.63 21.88 -7.88
CA ALA A 22 -19.60 21.46 -6.93
C ALA A 22 -18.27 21.40 -7.70
N THR A 23 -17.35 22.30 -7.42
CA THR A 23 -16.03 22.31 -8.07
C THR A 23 -15.31 21.03 -7.70
N ARG A 24 -15.14 20.14 -8.68
CA ARG A 24 -14.43 18.88 -8.52
C ARG A 24 -13.01 19.19 -8.06
N SER A 25 -12.54 18.51 -7.03
CA SER A 25 -11.19 18.73 -6.51
C SER A 25 -10.14 18.46 -7.59
N THR A 26 -9.14 19.36 -7.71
CA THR A 26 -8.02 19.22 -8.66
C THR A 26 -6.75 18.68 -8.01
N ARG A 27 -6.78 18.27 -6.73
CA ARG A 27 -5.60 17.80 -5.99
C ARG A 27 -4.89 16.61 -6.63
N HIS A 28 -5.63 15.77 -7.37
CA HIS A 28 -5.08 14.65 -8.13
C HIS A 28 -4.23 15.10 -9.33
N LEU A 29 -4.34 16.36 -9.76
CA LEU A 29 -3.53 16.96 -10.82
C LEU A 29 -2.28 17.66 -10.29
N THR A 30 -2.09 17.72 -8.96
CA THR A 30 -0.89 18.32 -8.36
C THR A 30 0.36 17.67 -8.96
N PRO A 31 1.32 18.46 -9.49
CA PRO A 31 2.54 17.91 -10.07
C PRO A 31 3.46 17.32 -9.00
N ILE A 32 4.37 16.46 -9.43
CA ILE A 32 5.45 15.99 -8.55
C ILE A 32 6.26 17.22 -8.10
N PRO A 33 6.57 17.35 -6.79
CA PRO A 33 7.32 18.49 -6.29
C PRO A 33 8.69 18.64 -6.95
N PRO A 34 9.18 19.87 -7.21
CA PRO A 34 10.48 20.10 -7.87
C PRO A 34 11.65 19.41 -7.18
N GLN A 35 11.67 19.38 -5.82
CA GLN A 35 12.71 18.67 -5.06
C GLN A 35 12.67 17.17 -5.30
N THR A 36 11.49 16.59 -5.52
CA THR A 36 11.31 15.18 -5.81
C THR A 36 11.77 14.85 -7.24
N LEU A 37 11.49 15.73 -8.20
CA LEU A 37 12.03 15.62 -9.56
C LEU A 37 13.55 15.74 -9.59
N ALA A 38 14.13 16.66 -8.83
CA ALA A 38 15.59 16.78 -8.69
C ALA A 38 16.21 15.51 -8.10
N LEU A 39 15.61 14.92 -7.06
CA LEU A 39 16.06 13.65 -6.48
C LEU A 39 15.93 12.49 -7.49
N MET A 40 14.89 12.47 -8.33
CA MET A 40 14.77 11.48 -9.40
C MET A 40 15.93 11.61 -10.40
N ALA A 41 16.20 12.83 -10.86
CA ALA A 41 17.30 13.10 -11.79
C ALA A 41 18.67 12.71 -11.20
N GLU A 42 18.94 13.04 -9.94
CA GLU A 42 20.16 12.63 -9.22
C GLU A 42 20.32 11.11 -9.20
N LYS A 43 19.23 10.36 -9.06
CA LYS A 43 19.24 8.89 -9.03
C LYS A 43 19.17 8.25 -10.43
N GLY A 44 19.20 9.04 -11.50
CA GLY A 44 19.07 8.53 -12.87
C GLY A 44 17.70 7.95 -13.18
N MET A 45 16.65 8.58 -12.63
CA MET A 45 15.24 8.18 -12.78
C MET A 45 14.44 9.34 -13.39
N SER A 46 13.36 9.02 -14.10
CA SER A 46 12.40 9.99 -14.63
C SER A 46 11.03 9.85 -13.95
N SER A 47 10.17 10.86 -14.11
CA SER A 47 8.79 10.78 -13.56
C SER A 47 7.98 9.65 -14.19
N SER A 48 8.18 9.38 -15.48
CA SER A 48 7.47 8.37 -16.25
C SER A 48 7.99 6.94 -16.08
N ASP A 49 9.14 6.75 -15.43
CA ASP A 49 9.66 5.39 -15.20
C ASP A 49 8.70 4.57 -14.35
N PRO A 50 8.54 3.27 -14.65
CA PRO A 50 7.70 2.36 -13.88
C PRO A 50 8.03 2.36 -12.38
N ILE A 51 7.00 2.22 -11.55
CA ILE A 51 7.11 2.16 -10.10
C ILE A 51 6.74 0.79 -9.56
N LEU A 52 7.22 0.49 -8.35
CA LEU A 52 6.81 -0.61 -7.47
C LEU A 52 6.82 -0.07 -6.04
N MET A 53 5.88 -0.51 -5.21
CA MET A 53 5.79 -0.05 -3.83
C MET A 53 5.90 -1.21 -2.85
N ARG A 54 6.61 -0.98 -1.73
CA ARG A 54 6.79 -1.96 -0.65
C ARG A 54 6.45 -1.33 0.69
N ALA A 55 5.43 -1.86 1.37
CA ALA A 55 5.02 -1.41 2.70
C ALA A 55 5.48 -2.40 3.78
N TYR A 56 5.93 -1.87 4.92
CA TYR A 56 6.40 -2.63 6.08
C TYR A 56 5.66 -2.14 7.32
N LYS A 57 4.78 -2.99 7.87
CA LYS A 57 3.92 -2.63 8.99
C LYS A 57 4.71 -2.28 10.25
N LYS A 58 5.62 -3.16 10.67
CA LYS A 58 6.41 -2.98 11.90
C LYS A 58 7.22 -1.69 11.89
N GLU A 59 7.86 -1.40 10.77
CA GLU A 59 8.65 -0.19 10.57
C GLU A 59 7.77 1.03 10.32
N SER A 60 6.49 0.81 9.95
CA SER A 60 5.55 1.85 9.49
C SER A 60 6.13 2.66 8.33
N GLU A 61 6.65 1.98 7.33
CA GLU A 61 7.32 2.58 6.17
C GLU A 61 6.70 2.09 4.86
N LEU A 62 6.63 2.98 3.87
CA LEU A 62 6.30 2.69 2.49
C LEU A 62 7.44 3.14 1.60
N GLU A 63 8.06 2.20 0.90
CA GLU A 63 9.10 2.44 -0.08
C GLU A 63 8.51 2.57 -1.48
N VAL A 64 8.96 3.56 -2.23
CA VAL A 64 8.74 3.67 -3.67
C VAL A 64 10.05 3.32 -4.37
N TRP A 65 9.96 2.40 -5.31
CA TRP A 65 11.04 1.95 -6.18
C TRP A 65 10.70 2.36 -7.62
N LYS A 66 11.70 2.73 -8.40
CA LYS A 66 11.54 3.06 -9.81
C LYS A 66 12.46 2.20 -10.67
N ARG A 67 11.95 1.77 -11.83
CA ARG A 67 12.69 0.96 -12.78
C ARG A 67 13.60 1.87 -13.62
N ARG A 68 14.89 1.62 -13.60
CA ARG A 68 15.89 2.34 -14.40
C ARG A 68 15.94 1.82 -15.84
N ALA A 69 16.75 2.49 -16.66
CA ALA A 69 16.98 2.11 -18.05
C ALA A 69 17.59 0.70 -18.23
N ASP A 70 18.31 0.20 -17.21
CA ASP A 70 18.84 -1.17 -17.17
C ASP A 70 17.77 -2.25 -16.89
N GLY A 71 16.50 -1.84 -16.74
CA GLY A 71 15.37 -2.71 -16.45
C GLY A 71 15.23 -3.08 -14.97
N LYS A 72 16.15 -2.67 -14.10
CA LYS A 72 16.17 -3.01 -12.68
C LYS A 72 15.51 -1.91 -11.84
N TYR A 73 14.78 -2.32 -10.80
CA TYR A 73 14.25 -1.39 -9.83
C TYR A 73 15.33 -0.92 -8.86
N ALA A 74 15.40 0.38 -8.63
CA ALA A 74 16.25 0.98 -7.62
C ALA A 74 15.38 1.76 -6.61
N HIS A 75 15.82 1.79 -5.36
CA HIS A 75 15.14 2.49 -4.30
C HIS A 75 15.11 3.99 -4.59
N PHE A 76 13.90 4.55 -4.70
CA PHE A 76 13.72 5.96 -4.89
C PHE A 76 13.63 6.69 -3.54
N LYS A 77 12.59 6.39 -2.75
CA LYS A 77 12.31 7.11 -1.50
C LYS A 77 11.50 6.25 -0.54
N THR A 78 11.73 6.42 0.75
CA THR A 78 10.92 5.85 1.83
C THR A 78 10.04 6.93 2.44
N TYR A 79 8.76 6.65 2.59
CA TYR A 79 7.76 7.50 3.22
C TYR A 79 7.34 6.88 4.55
N PRO A 80 7.30 7.67 5.64
CA PRO A 80 6.73 7.20 6.88
C PRO A 80 5.22 7.02 6.72
N ILE A 81 4.70 5.84 7.11
CA ILE A 81 3.27 5.59 7.22
C ILE A 81 2.79 6.27 8.49
N CYS A 82 1.85 7.21 8.35
CA CYS A 82 1.32 7.99 9.45
C CYS A 82 0.55 7.10 10.43
N ARG A 83 -0.28 6.19 9.90
CA ARG A 83 -1.03 5.22 10.71
C ARG A 83 -1.43 4.00 9.88
N TRP A 84 -1.32 2.82 10.44
CA TRP A 84 -1.96 1.61 9.96
C TRP A 84 -2.61 0.88 11.13
N SER A 85 -3.65 0.07 10.90
CA SER A 85 -4.42 -0.55 11.98
C SER A 85 -4.37 -2.08 11.94
N GLY A 86 -4.67 -2.69 13.08
CA GLY A 86 -4.63 -4.12 13.33
C GLY A 86 -3.28 -4.59 13.86
N GLN A 87 -2.95 -5.83 13.58
CA GLN A 87 -1.75 -6.54 14.05
C GLN A 87 -0.81 -6.86 12.89
N LEU A 88 0.38 -7.38 13.19
CA LEU A 88 1.13 -8.13 12.19
C LEU A 88 0.34 -9.39 11.85
N GLY A 89 0.29 -9.74 10.57
CA GLY A 89 -0.53 -10.81 10.03
C GLY A 89 -1.49 -10.34 8.95
N PRO A 90 -2.08 -11.28 8.21
CA PRO A 90 -2.96 -10.97 7.10
C PRO A 90 -4.31 -10.42 7.57
N LYS A 91 -4.97 -9.66 6.71
CA LYS A 91 -6.40 -9.38 6.83
C LYS A 91 -7.19 -10.64 6.54
N ILE A 92 -8.23 -10.91 7.37
CA ILE A 92 -9.02 -12.16 7.29
C ILE A 92 -10.45 -11.88 6.86
N ARG A 93 -11.11 -10.86 7.42
CA ARG A 93 -12.54 -10.63 7.21
C ARG A 93 -12.91 -9.16 7.16
N GLN A 94 -14.04 -8.87 6.53
CA GLN A 94 -14.64 -7.54 6.56
C GLN A 94 -14.80 -7.05 8.00
N GLY A 95 -14.43 -5.81 8.28
CA GLY A 95 -14.59 -5.18 9.59
C GLY A 95 -13.54 -5.55 10.65
N ASP A 96 -12.55 -6.38 10.35
CA ASP A 96 -11.48 -6.74 11.29
C ASP A 96 -10.46 -5.62 11.55
N ARG A 97 -10.60 -4.49 10.87
CA ARG A 97 -9.72 -3.31 10.98
C ARG A 97 -8.24 -3.61 10.72
N GLN A 98 -7.94 -4.67 9.97
CA GLN A 98 -6.61 -5.19 9.70
C GLN A 98 -6.07 -4.68 8.36
N ALA A 99 -4.91 -4.03 8.36
CA ALA A 99 -4.18 -3.70 7.13
C ALA A 99 -3.66 -4.99 6.47
N PRO A 100 -3.83 -5.15 5.14
CA PRO A 100 -3.50 -6.40 4.45
C PRO A 100 -2.00 -6.61 4.34
N GLU A 101 -1.59 -7.88 4.20
CA GLU A 101 -0.24 -8.31 3.83
C GLU A 101 -0.32 -9.22 2.62
N GLY A 102 0.58 -9.06 1.64
CA GLY A 102 0.58 -9.84 0.42
C GLY A 102 1.13 -9.09 -0.78
N PHE A 103 0.94 -9.68 -1.97
CA PHE A 103 1.30 -9.11 -3.26
C PHE A 103 0.03 -8.68 -4.00
N TYR A 104 -0.09 -7.41 -4.26
CA TYR A 104 -1.27 -6.80 -4.87
C TYR A 104 -0.88 -6.06 -6.15
N THR A 105 -1.83 -5.90 -7.06
CA THR A 105 -1.65 -5.18 -8.32
C THR A 105 -2.56 -3.96 -8.33
N VAL A 106 -2.00 -2.80 -8.62
CA VAL A 106 -2.72 -1.53 -8.70
C VAL A 106 -2.67 -1.02 -10.13
N ALA A 107 -3.84 -0.92 -10.75
CA ALA A 107 -4.04 -0.38 -12.09
C ALA A 107 -4.61 1.05 -12.03
N PRO A 108 -4.62 1.82 -13.13
CA PRO A 108 -5.19 3.18 -13.17
C PRO A 108 -6.61 3.29 -12.63
N ALA A 109 -7.46 2.28 -12.86
CA ALA A 109 -8.85 2.26 -12.38
C ALA A 109 -8.99 2.22 -10.85
N GLN A 110 -7.92 1.86 -10.12
CA GLN A 110 -7.89 1.81 -8.67
C GLN A 110 -7.46 3.15 -8.04
N MET A 111 -7.03 4.13 -8.86
CA MET A 111 -6.73 5.48 -8.39
C MET A 111 -8.03 6.24 -8.09
N ASN A 112 -8.14 6.78 -6.88
CA ASN A 112 -9.32 7.53 -6.43
C ASN A 112 -8.99 9.01 -6.22
N PRO A 113 -9.27 9.88 -7.21
CA PRO A 113 -9.04 11.32 -7.13
C PRO A 113 -10.00 12.04 -6.19
N ASP A 114 -11.17 11.45 -5.95
CA ASP A 114 -12.25 12.05 -5.15
C ASP A 114 -12.37 11.41 -3.75
N SER A 115 -11.25 10.87 -3.24
CA SER A 115 -11.19 10.23 -1.93
C SER A 115 -11.60 11.18 -0.81
N ALA A 116 -12.46 10.71 0.11
CA ALA A 116 -12.78 11.41 1.35
C ALA A 116 -11.54 11.62 2.25
N ASN A 117 -10.51 10.78 2.08
CA ASN A 117 -9.24 10.86 2.77
C ASN A 117 -8.15 11.52 1.91
N TYR A 118 -8.45 12.68 1.36
CA TYR A 118 -7.60 13.50 0.50
C TYR A 118 -7.40 12.89 -0.89
N LEU A 119 -6.52 11.93 -1.07
CA LEU A 119 -6.29 11.11 -2.27
C LEU A 119 -6.09 9.67 -1.83
N SER A 120 -6.42 8.69 -2.68
CA SER A 120 -6.15 7.28 -2.38
C SER A 120 -5.98 6.44 -3.64
N PHE A 121 -5.44 5.25 -3.45
CA PHE A 121 -5.58 4.15 -4.40
C PHE A 121 -5.95 2.86 -3.65
N ASP A 122 -6.76 2.01 -4.29
CA ASP A 122 -7.10 0.69 -3.76
C ASP A 122 -5.92 -0.26 -3.98
N THR A 123 -5.56 -1.02 -2.95
CA THR A 123 -4.46 -1.99 -3.01
C THR A 123 -4.76 -3.19 -3.92
N GLY A 124 -6.04 -3.45 -4.22
CA GLY A 124 -6.48 -4.64 -4.95
C GLY A 124 -6.82 -5.84 -4.03
N TYR A 125 -6.99 -5.59 -2.73
CA TYR A 125 -7.47 -6.62 -1.81
C TYR A 125 -8.97 -6.92 -2.04
N PRO A 126 -9.44 -8.21 -2.00
CA PRO A 126 -8.66 -9.43 -1.86
C PRO A 126 -8.05 -9.89 -3.19
N ASN A 127 -6.79 -10.31 -3.17
CA ASN A 127 -6.13 -10.92 -4.32
C ASN A 127 -6.49 -12.42 -4.47
N ALA A 128 -5.84 -13.14 -5.39
CA ALA A 128 -6.09 -14.57 -5.61
C ALA A 128 -5.76 -15.42 -4.35
N TYR A 129 -4.69 -15.08 -3.62
CA TYR A 129 -4.30 -15.74 -2.39
C TYR A 129 -5.36 -15.55 -1.29
N ASP A 130 -5.82 -14.32 -1.10
CA ASP A 130 -6.85 -14.00 -0.10
C ASP A 130 -8.15 -14.74 -0.38
N ARG A 131 -8.57 -14.76 -1.65
CA ARG A 131 -9.76 -15.51 -2.09
C ARG A 131 -9.62 -17.03 -1.86
N ALA A 132 -8.44 -17.61 -2.16
CA ALA A 132 -8.17 -19.02 -1.93
C ALA A 132 -8.26 -19.42 -0.44
N HIS A 133 -8.06 -18.44 0.47
CA HIS A 133 -8.21 -18.62 1.92
C HIS A 133 -9.58 -18.17 2.46
N GLY A 134 -10.55 -17.87 1.59
CA GLY A 134 -11.89 -17.43 2.00
C GLY A 134 -11.89 -16.07 2.72
N ARG A 135 -10.86 -15.26 2.55
CA ARG A 135 -10.76 -13.93 3.16
C ARG A 135 -11.73 -12.96 2.50
N THR A 136 -12.32 -12.07 3.30
CA THR A 136 -13.34 -11.13 2.85
C THR A 136 -13.00 -9.69 3.20
N GLY A 137 -13.61 -8.76 2.46
CA GLY A 137 -13.43 -7.32 2.61
C GLY A 137 -13.14 -6.65 1.28
N ALA A 138 -13.16 -5.33 1.27
CA ALA A 138 -12.88 -4.50 0.10
C ALA A 138 -12.42 -3.11 0.54
N TYR A 139 -12.00 -2.29 -0.43
CA TYR A 139 -11.62 -0.89 -0.23
C TYR A 139 -10.49 -0.70 0.78
N LEU A 140 -9.46 -1.54 0.68
CA LEU A 140 -8.22 -1.40 1.45
C LEU A 140 -7.28 -0.46 0.69
N MET A 141 -7.17 0.75 1.20
CA MET A 141 -6.52 1.86 0.50
C MET A 141 -5.14 2.18 1.08
N VAL A 142 -4.29 2.76 0.23
CA VAL A 142 -3.26 3.72 0.66
C VAL A 142 -3.84 5.11 0.44
N HIS A 143 -3.93 5.95 1.49
CA HIS A 143 -4.68 7.22 1.46
C HIS A 143 -4.06 8.29 2.38
N GLY A 144 -4.55 9.53 2.28
CA GLY A 144 -4.19 10.63 3.17
C GLY A 144 -4.93 10.62 4.50
N SER A 145 -4.98 11.78 5.15
CA SER A 145 -5.74 12.06 6.40
C SER A 145 -5.26 11.35 7.67
N CYS A 146 -4.16 10.63 7.64
CA CYS A 146 -3.49 10.10 8.84
C CYS A 146 -4.39 9.33 9.82
N SER A 147 -5.50 8.71 9.34
CA SER A 147 -6.45 7.92 10.15
C SER A 147 -6.74 6.59 9.47
N SER A 148 -6.68 5.48 10.18
CA SER A 148 -6.84 4.14 9.60
C SER A 148 -7.85 3.29 10.36
N ALA A 149 -8.63 2.52 9.59
CA ALA A 149 -9.51 1.46 10.05
C ALA A 149 -9.35 0.18 9.20
N GLY A 150 -8.11 -0.14 8.80
CA GLY A 150 -7.76 -1.28 7.95
C GLY A 150 -6.90 -0.91 6.74
N CYS A 151 -6.54 0.36 6.60
CA CYS A 151 -5.78 0.93 5.49
C CYS A 151 -4.34 1.29 5.88
N TYR A 152 -3.58 1.76 4.91
CA TYR A 152 -2.29 2.42 5.10
C TYR A 152 -2.50 3.94 4.94
N ALA A 153 -2.59 4.66 6.06
CA ALA A 153 -2.80 6.10 6.06
C ALA A 153 -1.47 6.84 6.03
N MET A 154 -1.32 7.70 5.03
CA MET A 154 -0.21 8.62 4.84
C MET A 154 -0.61 10.02 5.30
N THR A 155 0.35 10.95 5.41
CA THR A 155 0.01 12.37 5.43
C THR A 155 -0.50 12.81 4.06
N ASP A 156 -1.29 13.89 4.02
CA ASP A 156 -1.79 14.45 2.74
C ASP A 156 -0.66 14.81 1.79
N LYS A 157 0.43 15.36 2.32
CA LYS A 157 1.63 15.68 1.56
C LYS A 157 2.28 14.43 0.96
N ALA A 158 2.40 13.35 1.73
CA ALA A 158 3.02 12.12 1.27
C ALA A 158 2.17 11.44 0.19
N ILE A 159 0.85 11.31 0.42
CA ILE A 159 -0.03 10.67 -0.57
C ILE A 159 -0.13 11.51 -1.86
N ALA A 160 -0.10 12.85 -1.78
CA ALA A 160 -0.09 13.69 -2.97
C ALA A 160 1.12 13.39 -3.87
N GLU A 161 2.30 13.26 -3.28
CA GLU A 161 3.53 12.94 -4.00
C GLU A 161 3.51 11.51 -4.56
N ILE A 162 3.09 10.52 -3.75
CA ILE A 162 2.97 9.12 -4.16
C ILE A 162 1.94 8.97 -5.30
N TYR A 163 0.79 9.62 -5.17
CA TYR A 163 -0.28 9.61 -6.18
C TYR A 163 0.20 10.21 -7.51
N ALA A 164 0.90 11.35 -7.45
CA ALA A 164 1.46 11.98 -8.64
C ALA A 164 2.48 11.06 -9.32
N MET A 165 3.37 10.39 -8.57
CA MET A 165 4.32 9.43 -9.15
C MET A 165 3.61 8.23 -9.81
N ALA A 166 2.55 7.70 -9.20
CA ALA A 166 1.75 6.62 -9.79
C ALA A 166 1.08 7.09 -11.10
N ARG A 167 0.47 8.27 -11.09
CA ARG A 167 -0.14 8.88 -12.28
C ARG A 167 0.87 9.03 -13.42
N GLU A 168 2.06 9.58 -13.14
CA GLU A 168 3.10 9.79 -14.16
C GLU A 168 3.66 8.45 -14.69
N ALA A 169 3.82 7.44 -13.84
CA ALA A 169 4.23 6.11 -14.27
C ALA A 169 3.19 5.46 -15.21
N PHE A 170 1.90 5.60 -14.89
CA PHE A 170 0.82 5.15 -15.77
C PHE A 170 0.80 5.92 -17.09
N ALA A 171 0.97 7.25 -17.05
CA ALA A 171 1.09 8.07 -18.26
C ALA A 171 2.33 7.69 -19.10
N GLY A 172 3.39 7.19 -18.45
CA GLY A 172 4.59 6.64 -19.09
C GLY A 172 4.41 5.25 -19.71
N GLY A 173 3.20 4.67 -19.61
CA GLY A 173 2.86 3.39 -20.25
C GLY A 173 2.91 2.18 -19.31
N GLN A 174 3.13 2.35 -18.00
CA GLN A 174 3.01 1.25 -17.04
C GLN A 174 1.53 0.85 -16.90
N PRO A 175 1.13 -0.40 -17.22
CA PRO A 175 -0.28 -0.80 -17.17
C PRO A 175 -0.81 -0.98 -15.73
N ALA A 176 0.07 -1.39 -14.83
CA ALA A 176 -0.18 -1.56 -13.40
C ALA A 176 1.14 -1.63 -12.65
N PHE A 177 1.14 -1.33 -11.34
CA PHE A 177 2.30 -1.56 -10.47
C PHE A 177 2.00 -2.56 -9.38
N GLN A 178 3.03 -3.26 -8.91
CA GLN A 178 2.91 -4.16 -7.78
C GLN A 178 3.04 -3.40 -6.46
N PHE A 179 2.08 -3.65 -5.56
CA PHE A 179 2.10 -3.21 -4.16
C PHE A 179 2.36 -4.42 -3.27
N GLN A 180 3.55 -4.47 -2.67
CA GLN A 180 4.00 -5.55 -1.79
C GLN A 180 3.85 -5.11 -0.33
N ALA A 181 3.00 -5.76 0.44
CA ALA A 181 2.76 -5.44 1.84
C ALA A 181 3.28 -6.55 2.76
N TYR A 182 4.16 -6.18 3.67
CA TYR A 182 4.90 -7.08 4.55
C TYR A 182 4.64 -6.78 6.04
N PRO A 183 4.72 -7.79 6.92
CA PRO A 183 4.65 -7.57 8.37
C PRO A 183 5.82 -6.72 8.88
N PHE A 184 7.00 -6.94 8.32
CA PHE A 184 8.28 -6.32 8.66
C PHE A 184 9.25 -6.50 7.50
N ARG A 185 10.42 -5.84 7.57
CA ARG A 185 11.51 -6.12 6.63
C ARG A 185 11.92 -7.58 6.71
N MET A 186 11.88 -8.32 5.60
CA MET A 186 11.98 -9.77 5.50
C MET A 186 13.42 -10.29 5.70
N ARG A 187 14.07 -9.86 6.78
CA ARG A 187 15.43 -10.21 7.16
C ARG A 187 15.45 -11.38 8.15
N ALA A 188 16.56 -12.11 8.19
CA ALA A 188 16.77 -13.25 9.08
C ALA A 188 16.52 -12.91 10.57
N GLU A 189 16.92 -11.70 11.01
CA GLU A 189 16.74 -11.23 12.38
C GLU A 189 15.26 -11.13 12.78
N ASN A 190 14.43 -10.61 11.86
CA ASN A 190 12.98 -10.51 12.10
C ASN A 190 12.33 -11.90 12.08
N LEU A 191 12.70 -12.78 11.17
CA LEU A 191 12.20 -14.16 11.13
C LEU A 191 12.58 -14.93 12.38
N ALA A 192 13.82 -14.81 12.87
CA ALA A 192 14.26 -15.42 14.10
C ALA A 192 13.44 -14.93 15.29
N LYS A 193 13.21 -13.62 15.41
CA LYS A 193 12.38 -13.02 16.47
C LYS A 193 10.93 -13.48 16.44
N HIS A 194 10.34 -13.58 15.24
CA HIS A 194 8.93 -13.90 15.06
C HIS A 194 8.65 -15.39 14.78
N ARG A 195 9.63 -16.30 15.00
CA ARG A 195 9.54 -17.73 14.67
C ARG A 195 8.38 -18.47 15.34
N GLY A 196 7.90 -17.98 16.47
CA GLY A 196 6.77 -18.58 17.21
C GLY A 196 5.41 -17.97 16.87
N ASP A 197 5.34 -17.05 15.92
CA ASP A 197 4.06 -16.42 15.52
C ASP A 197 3.23 -17.40 14.67
N PRO A 198 1.90 -17.47 14.86
CA PRO A 198 1.04 -18.34 14.05
C PRO A 198 1.06 -18.01 12.56
N ASN A 199 1.45 -16.79 12.16
CA ASN A 199 1.56 -16.37 10.78
C ASN A 199 2.92 -16.68 10.13
N ILE A 200 3.87 -17.32 10.85
CA ILE A 200 5.25 -17.48 10.36
C ILE A 200 5.34 -18.22 9.03
N ALA A 201 4.47 -19.23 8.82
CA ALA A 201 4.44 -19.98 7.54
C ALA A 201 4.01 -19.07 6.36
N PHE A 202 3.02 -18.21 6.59
CA PHE A 202 2.61 -17.20 5.61
C PHE A 202 3.74 -16.19 5.35
N TRP A 203 4.39 -15.71 6.37
CA TRP A 203 5.49 -14.75 6.24
C TRP A 203 6.72 -15.34 5.53
N ARG A 204 7.01 -16.63 5.75
CA ARG A 204 8.05 -17.34 4.97
C ARG A 204 7.68 -17.40 3.49
N ASN A 205 6.41 -17.61 3.16
CA ASN A 205 5.97 -17.57 1.77
C ASN A 205 6.05 -16.14 1.18
N LEU A 206 5.71 -15.11 1.95
CA LEU A 206 5.94 -13.72 1.50
C LEU A 206 7.44 -13.42 1.26
N LYS A 207 8.31 -14.02 2.10
CA LYS A 207 9.76 -13.84 1.96
C LYS A 207 10.28 -14.40 0.63
N GLU A 208 9.71 -15.48 0.12
CA GLU A 208 10.12 -16.04 -1.19
C GLU A 208 10.07 -14.98 -2.29
N GLY A 209 8.96 -14.26 -2.42
CA GLY A 209 8.84 -13.16 -3.38
C GLY A 209 9.68 -11.92 -3.03
N SER A 210 9.84 -11.63 -1.72
CA SER A 210 10.74 -10.57 -1.27
C SER A 210 12.19 -10.83 -1.67
N ASP A 211 12.67 -12.08 -1.50
CA ASP A 211 14.05 -12.46 -1.85
C ASP A 211 14.31 -12.36 -3.35
N ILE A 212 13.34 -12.75 -4.17
CA ILE A 212 13.44 -12.56 -5.63
C ILE A 212 13.69 -11.08 -5.93
N PHE A 213 12.85 -10.18 -5.42
CA PHE A 213 13.03 -8.75 -5.66
C PHE A 213 14.35 -8.23 -5.11
N GLU A 214 14.78 -8.66 -3.93
CA GLU A 214 16.02 -8.19 -3.32
C GLU A 214 17.28 -8.65 -4.08
N VAL A 215 17.24 -9.82 -4.70
CA VAL A 215 18.35 -10.34 -5.50
C VAL A 215 18.33 -9.79 -6.93
N THR A 216 17.17 -9.87 -7.58
CA THR A 216 17.08 -9.59 -9.01
C THR A 216 16.83 -8.12 -9.33
N ARG A 217 16.23 -7.39 -8.38
CA ARG A 217 15.69 -6.04 -8.61
C ARG A 217 14.61 -6.00 -9.70
N GLU A 218 13.94 -7.12 -9.91
CA GLU A 218 12.81 -7.26 -10.82
C GLU A 218 11.52 -7.54 -10.04
N GLU A 219 10.40 -7.17 -10.61
CA GLU A 219 9.09 -7.49 -10.06
C GLU A 219 8.88 -9.03 -10.10
N PRO A 220 8.66 -9.68 -8.95
CA PRO A 220 8.41 -11.12 -8.95
C PRO A 220 7.10 -11.44 -9.66
N SER A 221 7.10 -12.46 -10.53
CA SER A 221 5.86 -13.05 -11.02
C SER A 221 5.11 -13.71 -9.86
N VAL A 222 3.81 -13.47 -9.76
CA VAL A 222 3.01 -13.96 -8.65
C VAL A 222 1.80 -14.73 -9.16
N SER A 223 1.73 -15.99 -8.77
CA SER A 223 0.55 -16.84 -8.95
C SER A 223 0.14 -17.48 -7.60
N VAL A 224 -0.92 -18.26 -7.58
CA VAL A 224 -1.38 -18.96 -6.38
C VAL A 224 -1.66 -20.40 -6.73
N MET A 225 -0.94 -21.30 -6.06
CA MET A 225 -1.10 -22.76 -6.18
C MET A 225 -1.21 -23.37 -4.78
N ASN A 226 -2.13 -24.30 -4.59
CA ASN A 226 -2.32 -24.99 -3.31
C ASN A 226 -2.41 -24.05 -2.11
N GLN A 227 -3.13 -22.95 -2.24
CA GLN A 227 -3.30 -21.91 -1.22
C GLN A 227 -1.97 -21.23 -0.78
N ARG A 228 -0.97 -21.22 -1.65
CA ARG A 228 0.31 -20.53 -1.42
C ARG A 228 0.61 -19.60 -2.60
N TYR A 229 1.31 -18.52 -2.34
CA TYR A 229 1.99 -17.79 -3.42
C TYR A 229 3.01 -18.70 -4.07
N ASP A 230 2.98 -18.72 -5.38
CA ASP A 230 3.94 -19.38 -6.26
C ASP A 230 4.62 -18.33 -7.13
N PHE A 231 5.93 -18.32 -7.12
CA PHE A 231 6.76 -17.34 -7.81
C PHE A 231 7.50 -17.94 -9.02
N GLY A 232 7.12 -19.16 -9.44
CA GLY A 232 7.74 -19.87 -10.54
C GLY A 232 9.09 -20.52 -10.16
N ALA A 233 9.92 -20.75 -11.17
CA ALA A 233 11.21 -21.43 -11.00
C ALA A 233 12.19 -20.55 -10.19
N GLU A 234 12.81 -21.16 -9.19
CA GLU A 234 13.78 -20.47 -8.35
C GLU A 234 15.12 -20.28 -9.09
N GLN A 235 15.64 -19.06 -9.06
CA GLN A 235 16.95 -18.73 -9.59
C GLN A 235 18.05 -19.12 -8.60
N PRO A 236 19.23 -19.61 -9.03
CA PRO A 236 20.31 -20.03 -8.13
C PRO A 236 20.71 -18.98 -7.08
N ALA A 237 20.87 -17.73 -7.48
CA ALA A 237 21.23 -16.65 -6.56
C ALA A 237 20.14 -16.36 -5.50
N VAL A 238 18.87 -16.60 -5.81
CA VAL A 238 17.76 -16.49 -4.84
C VAL A 238 17.80 -17.66 -3.87
N ALA A 239 18.08 -18.87 -4.37
CA ALA A 239 18.26 -20.06 -3.53
C ALA A 239 19.43 -19.90 -2.54
N GLU A 240 20.56 -19.37 -3.01
CA GLU A 240 21.74 -19.08 -2.17
C GLU A 240 21.39 -18.06 -1.07
N LYS A 241 20.71 -16.95 -1.41
CA LYS A 241 20.26 -15.96 -0.43
C LYS A 241 19.34 -16.61 0.61
N ARG A 242 18.39 -17.43 0.18
CA ARG A 242 17.44 -18.10 1.08
C ARG A 242 18.17 -19.05 2.04
N ALA A 243 19.11 -19.85 1.52
CA ALA A 243 19.91 -20.75 2.34
C ALA A 243 20.75 -20.00 3.39
N ALA A 244 21.40 -18.90 2.98
CA ALA A 244 22.16 -18.05 3.88
C ALA A 244 21.30 -17.41 4.97
N ASP A 245 20.09 -16.93 4.63
CA ASP A 245 19.16 -16.37 5.60
C ASP A 245 18.63 -17.43 6.59
N GLU A 246 18.32 -18.65 6.12
CA GLU A 246 17.90 -19.74 7.01
C GLU A 246 19.03 -20.18 7.95
N GLN A 247 20.25 -20.26 7.47
CA GLN A 247 21.43 -20.49 8.31
C GLN A 247 21.55 -19.39 9.38
N LYS A 248 21.39 -18.11 8.97
CA LYS A 248 21.44 -16.99 9.90
C LYS A 248 20.34 -17.03 10.93
N VAL A 249 19.11 -17.41 10.56
CA VAL A 249 18.01 -17.64 11.50
C VAL A 249 18.39 -18.71 12.53
N ALA A 250 18.93 -19.85 12.09
CA ALA A 250 19.36 -20.93 12.97
C ALA A 250 20.45 -20.49 13.95
N GLU A 251 21.47 -19.75 13.46
CA GLU A 251 22.53 -19.17 14.30
C GLU A 251 21.98 -18.21 15.36
N LEU A 252 21.04 -17.34 15.01
CA LEU A 252 20.44 -16.39 15.92
C LEU A 252 19.62 -17.10 17.01
N VAL A 253 18.89 -18.13 16.61
CA VAL A 253 18.13 -18.98 17.56
C VAL A 253 19.08 -19.73 18.51
N ALA A 254 20.16 -20.30 18.00
CA ALA A 254 21.18 -20.98 18.81
C ALA A 254 21.89 -20.05 19.79
N LYS A 255 22.06 -18.76 19.43
CA LYS A 255 22.57 -17.70 20.30
C LYS A 255 21.54 -17.18 21.31
N GLY A 256 20.35 -17.75 21.38
CA GLY A 256 19.33 -17.42 22.37
C GLY A 256 18.51 -16.17 22.04
N VAL A 257 18.45 -15.73 20.78
CA VAL A 257 17.55 -14.62 20.41
C VAL A 257 16.11 -15.00 20.81
N PRO A 258 15.44 -14.18 21.66
CA PRO A 258 14.12 -14.53 22.16
C PRO A 258 13.08 -14.48 21.04
N ALA A 259 12.13 -15.43 21.09
CA ALA A 259 10.91 -15.31 20.29
C ALA A 259 10.04 -14.20 20.90
N VAL A 260 9.54 -13.31 20.06
CA VAL A 260 8.67 -12.21 20.50
C VAL A 260 7.35 -12.27 19.72
N ARG A 261 6.28 -11.91 20.41
CA ARG A 261 4.98 -11.62 19.82
C ARG A 261 4.70 -10.14 20.04
N MET A 262 4.62 -9.39 18.94
CA MET A 262 4.23 -7.98 19.01
C MET A 262 2.71 -7.86 19.06
N VAL A 263 2.19 -7.02 19.93
CA VAL A 263 0.77 -6.68 20.01
C VAL A 263 0.64 -5.17 19.93
N TYR A 264 -0.23 -4.71 19.05
CA TYR A 264 -0.57 -3.30 18.88
C TYR A 264 -1.97 -3.08 19.46
N GLU A 265 -2.12 -2.21 20.45
CA GLU A 265 -3.40 -2.02 21.16
C GLU A 265 -4.47 -1.39 20.27
N ASP A 266 -4.12 -0.43 19.43
CA ASP A 266 -5.07 0.26 18.54
C ASP A 266 -4.54 0.31 17.09
N ALA A 267 -3.41 0.95 16.90
CA ALA A 267 -2.78 1.09 15.60
C ALA A 267 -1.28 1.37 15.79
N ALA A 268 -0.51 1.18 14.73
CA ALA A 268 0.89 1.59 14.72
C ALA A 268 1.13 2.77 13.79
N GLN A 269 2.18 3.50 14.09
CA GLN A 269 2.62 4.67 13.35
C GLN A 269 4.15 4.73 13.33
N HIS A 270 4.70 5.43 12.33
CA HIS A 270 6.13 5.67 12.27
C HIS A 270 6.61 6.54 13.44
N ALA A 271 7.84 6.33 13.88
CA ALA A 271 8.41 7.04 15.04
C ALA A 271 8.40 8.56 14.88
N SER A 272 8.47 9.09 13.64
CA SER A 272 8.40 10.52 13.38
C SER A 272 7.05 11.18 13.67
N PHE A 273 6.01 10.40 13.97
CA PHE A 273 4.67 10.89 14.33
C PHE A 273 4.30 10.63 15.80
N ARG A 274 5.26 10.16 16.61
CA ARG A 274 5.10 9.90 18.04
C ARG A 274 5.46 11.11 18.87
#